data_4127a994573ca52b21a6f7374dd972af
#
_entry.id   4127a994573ca52b21a6f7374dd972af
#
_cell.length_a   1.000
_cell.length_b   1.000
_cell.length_c   1.000
_cell.angle_alpha   90.00
_cell.angle_beta   90.00
_cell.angle_gamma   90.00
#
_symmetry.space_group_name_H-M   'P 1'
#
loop_
_entity.id
_entity.type
_entity.pdbx_description
1 polymer ?
#
loop_
_entity_poly.entity_id
_entity_poly.type
_entity_poly.pdbx_seq_one_letter_code
_entity_poly.pdbx_strand_id
1 'polypeptide(L)'
;ALAPPTLLEVRGEIYIEKDQFDRLNQRQKAGNKKTFVNCRNAAAGGLRQLDPKVAASRPLTICCYGIARIENYVSPLTQEGSLQLLKSFGLRVSEDTVLLKSEKECVLYFEELAVKRQSLAYDIDGVVFKVNRISDQQLMGAAAKAPRWAVAFKFPAEEAMTLVRAIDLQVGRTGVLTPVARLQPVFVGGATVTNATLHNFEEVARKDIRVGDTVIVRRAGDVIPEVVKVLCELRPADAL
;
A
#
# COMPACT_ATOMS: atom_id res chain seq x y z
N ALA A 1 -12.59 30.78 20.52
CA ALA A 1 -12.42 29.41 19.99
C ALA A 1 -13.74 28.66 20.16
N LEU A 2 -14.21 27.96 19.14
CA LEU A 2 -15.37 27.08 19.26
C LEU A 2 -15.03 25.95 20.25
N ALA A 3 -16.03 25.56 21.08
CA ALA A 3 -15.84 24.41 21.98
C ALA A 3 -15.56 23.15 21.13
N PRO A 4 -14.72 22.24 21.60
CA PRO A 4 -14.46 20.99 20.89
C PRO A 4 -15.74 20.13 20.79
N PRO A 5 -15.85 19.26 19.76
CA PRO A 5 -16.96 18.32 19.68
C PRO A 5 -16.94 17.36 20.87
N THR A 6 -18.13 16.90 21.29
CA THR A 6 -18.23 15.91 22.37
C THR A 6 -17.77 14.53 21.94
N LEU A 7 -17.85 14.22 20.66
CA LEU A 7 -17.31 13.02 20.02
C LEU A 7 -16.73 13.39 18.67
N LEU A 8 -15.53 12.91 18.40
CA LEU A 8 -14.88 12.99 17.09
C LEU A 8 -14.26 11.63 16.75
N GLU A 9 -14.86 10.91 15.78
CA GLU A 9 -14.31 9.70 15.22
C GLU A 9 -13.63 10.02 13.89
N VAL A 10 -12.33 9.77 13.81
CA VAL A 10 -11.50 10.02 12.61
C VAL A 10 -11.04 8.73 11.97
N ARG A 11 -10.92 8.76 10.65
CA ARG A 11 -10.27 7.72 9.86
C ARG A 11 -8.93 8.22 9.36
N GLY A 12 -7.92 7.38 9.50
CA GLY A 12 -6.56 7.68 9.09
C GLY A 12 -5.80 6.43 8.68
N GLU A 13 -4.66 6.64 8.02
CA GLU A 13 -3.69 5.60 7.72
C GLU A 13 -2.50 5.76 8.66
N ILE A 14 -2.03 4.63 9.23
CA ILE A 14 -0.85 4.61 10.09
C ILE A 14 0.35 4.17 9.25
N TYR A 15 1.43 4.93 9.33
CA TYR A 15 2.65 4.71 8.56
C TYR A 15 3.90 5.06 9.38
N ILE A 16 5.06 4.77 8.81
CA ILE A 16 6.38 5.19 9.32
C ILE A 16 7.08 5.96 8.21
N GLU A 17 7.64 7.11 8.52
CA GLU A 17 8.45 7.89 7.58
C GLU A 17 9.80 7.19 7.31
N LYS A 18 10.34 7.37 6.11
CA LYS A 18 11.56 6.68 5.64
C LYS A 18 12.76 6.89 6.56
N ASP A 19 13.01 8.13 6.98
CA ASP A 19 14.10 8.45 7.91
C ASP A 19 13.91 7.78 9.27
N GLN A 20 12.69 7.74 9.78
CA GLN A 20 12.35 7.09 11.03
C GLN A 20 12.45 5.55 10.93
N PHE A 21 12.13 5.00 9.77
CA PHE A 21 12.32 3.59 9.48
C PHE A 21 13.80 3.19 9.47
N ASP A 22 14.65 4.00 8.86
CA ASP A 22 16.08 3.77 8.84
C ASP A 22 16.68 3.81 10.26
N ARG A 23 16.29 4.81 11.06
CA ARG A 23 16.68 4.90 12.49
C ARG A 23 16.18 3.71 13.30
N LEU A 24 14.95 3.24 13.03
CA LEU A 24 14.41 2.04 13.67
C LEU A 24 15.25 0.82 13.34
N ASN A 25 15.60 0.61 12.07
CA ASN A 25 16.42 -0.52 11.64
C ASN A 25 17.86 -0.45 12.16
N GLN A 26 18.45 0.73 12.28
CA GLN A 26 19.75 0.92 12.94
C GLN A 26 19.70 0.47 14.41
N ARG A 27 18.65 0.86 15.17
CA ARG A 27 18.45 0.41 16.56
C ARG A 27 18.26 -1.10 16.66
N GLN A 28 17.53 -1.73 15.71
CA GLN A 28 17.38 -3.18 15.66
C GLN A 28 18.73 -3.88 15.47
N LYS A 29 19.55 -3.39 14.53
CA LYS A 29 20.89 -3.93 14.27
C LYS A 29 21.80 -3.79 15.49
N ALA A 30 21.82 -2.63 16.13
CA ALA A 30 22.62 -2.39 17.36
C ALA A 30 22.20 -3.31 18.52
N GLY A 31 20.92 -3.69 18.57
CA GLY A 31 20.38 -4.62 19.55
C GLY A 31 20.42 -6.09 19.14
N ASN A 32 21.13 -6.46 18.07
CA ASN A 32 21.17 -7.84 17.49
C ASN A 32 19.76 -8.40 17.21
N LYS A 33 18.80 -7.55 16.84
CA LYS A 33 17.43 -7.94 16.50
C LYS A 33 17.23 -7.94 14.99
N LYS A 34 16.26 -8.73 14.53
CA LYS A 34 15.89 -8.78 13.11
C LYS A 34 15.39 -7.40 12.64
N THR A 35 15.91 -6.93 11.52
CA THR A 35 15.46 -5.69 10.87
C THR A 35 14.13 -5.90 10.14
N PHE A 36 13.41 -4.80 9.96
CA PHE A 36 12.17 -4.79 9.16
C PHE A 36 12.51 -4.66 7.68
N VAL A 37 11.71 -5.32 6.85
CA VAL A 37 11.93 -5.34 5.40
C VAL A 37 11.45 -4.05 4.73
N ASN A 38 10.30 -3.49 5.19
CA ASN A 38 9.74 -2.26 4.65
C ASN A 38 8.93 -1.49 5.70
N CYS A 39 8.67 -0.20 5.42
CA CYS A 39 7.93 0.71 6.30
C CYS A 39 6.52 0.20 6.63
N ARG A 40 5.79 -0.34 5.63
CA ARG A 40 4.42 -0.83 5.78
C ARG A 40 4.33 -1.99 6.78
N ASN A 41 5.20 -2.99 6.65
CA ASN A 41 5.23 -4.13 7.57
C ASN A 41 5.66 -3.71 8.99
N ALA A 42 6.59 -2.78 9.10
CA ALA A 42 7.01 -2.24 10.39
C ALA A 42 5.88 -1.47 11.09
N ALA A 43 5.11 -0.67 10.34
CA ALA A 43 3.95 0.06 10.85
C ALA A 43 2.84 -0.88 11.29
N ALA A 44 2.38 -1.77 10.40
CA ALA A 44 1.31 -2.74 10.69
C ALA A 44 1.67 -3.67 11.85
N GLY A 45 2.92 -4.18 11.87
CA GLY A 45 3.43 -4.98 12.96
C GLY A 45 3.55 -4.21 14.27
N GLY A 46 3.88 -2.91 14.21
CA GLY A 46 3.93 -2.03 15.38
C GLY A 46 2.56 -1.82 16.03
N LEU A 47 1.54 -1.56 15.21
CA LEU A 47 0.17 -1.33 15.68
C LEU A 47 -0.47 -2.58 16.30
N ARG A 48 -0.11 -3.77 15.81
CA ARG A 48 -0.68 -5.05 16.28
C ARG A 48 0.01 -5.63 17.52
N GLN A 49 0.90 -4.88 18.17
CA GLN A 49 1.56 -5.34 19.39
C GLN A 49 0.55 -5.38 20.55
N LEU A 50 0.58 -6.46 21.31
CA LEU A 50 -0.23 -6.60 22.53
C LEU A 50 0.34 -5.75 23.67
N ASP A 51 1.68 -5.60 23.74
CA ASP A 51 2.34 -4.73 24.72
C ASP A 51 2.36 -3.27 24.21
N PRO A 52 1.65 -2.34 24.86
CA PRO A 52 1.63 -0.94 24.47
C PRO A 52 3.02 -0.27 24.53
N LYS A 53 3.95 -0.75 25.37
CA LYS A 53 5.31 -0.24 25.43
C LYS A 53 6.07 -0.55 24.14
N VAL A 54 5.85 -1.72 23.55
CA VAL A 54 6.44 -2.07 22.25
C VAL A 54 5.83 -1.23 21.13
N ALA A 55 4.52 -1.01 21.12
CA ALA A 55 3.87 -0.11 20.18
C ALA A 55 4.40 1.33 20.30
N ALA A 56 4.50 1.85 21.52
CA ALA A 56 5.05 3.19 21.80
C ALA A 56 6.51 3.38 21.39
N SER A 57 7.29 2.29 21.33
CA SER A 57 8.69 2.33 20.87
C SER A 57 8.82 2.48 19.34
N ARG A 58 7.73 2.32 18.59
CA ARG A 58 7.68 2.47 17.14
C ARG A 58 7.39 3.91 16.76
N PRO A 59 8.07 4.48 15.78
CA PRO A 59 7.82 5.84 15.30
C PRO A 59 6.59 5.88 14.39
N LEU A 60 5.44 5.47 14.93
CA LEU A 60 4.17 5.44 14.19
C LEU A 60 3.63 6.85 14.02
N THR A 61 3.18 7.16 12.82
CA THR A 61 2.50 8.40 12.47
C THR A 61 1.13 8.07 11.89
N ILE A 62 0.12 8.88 12.21
CA ILE A 62 -1.20 8.78 11.60
C ILE A 62 -1.41 9.96 10.63
N CYS A 63 -1.92 9.67 9.42
CA CYS A 63 -2.43 10.66 8.49
C CYS A 63 -3.95 10.53 8.41
N CYS A 64 -4.68 11.53 8.90
CA CYS A 64 -6.14 11.53 8.91
C CYS A 64 -6.66 11.93 7.53
N TYR A 65 -7.64 11.17 7.00
CA TYR A 65 -8.21 11.40 5.68
C TYR A 65 -9.73 11.56 5.68
N GLY A 66 -10.37 11.59 6.83
CA GLY A 66 -11.80 11.83 6.93
C GLY A 66 -12.36 11.74 8.35
N ILE A 67 -13.54 12.29 8.52
CA ILE A 67 -14.34 12.22 9.73
C ILE A 67 -15.38 11.13 9.52
N ALA A 68 -15.47 10.19 10.45
CA ALA A 68 -16.48 9.14 10.45
C ALA A 68 -17.73 9.58 11.24
N ARG A 69 -17.52 10.25 12.37
CA ARG A 69 -18.60 10.75 13.23
C ARG A 69 -18.14 12.00 13.96
N ILE A 70 -19.03 12.98 14.09
CA ILE A 70 -18.83 14.18 14.90
C ILE A 70 -20.15 14.54 15.60
N GLU A 71 -20.10 14.87 16.90
CA GLU A 71 -21.28 15.20 17.70
C GLU A 71 -21.10 16.53 18.39
N ASN A 72 -22.23 17.26 18.51
CA ASN A 72 -22.29 18.59 19.10
C ASN A 72 -21.32 19.59 18.47
N TYR A 73 -21.18 19.48 17.14
CA TYR A 73 -20.34 20.37 16.34
C TYR A 73 -20.94 20.55 14.95
N VAL A 74 -20.62 21.67 14.28
CA VAL A 74 -21.07 21.92 12.90
C VAL A 74 -20.32 20.97 11.97
N SER A 75 -21.06 20.06 11.33
CA SER A 75 -20.48 19.12 10.37
C SER A 75 -20.05 19.86 9.11
N PRO A 76 -18.83 19.63 8.60
CA PRO A 76 -18.40 20.16 7.32
C PRO A 76 -19.28 19.68 6.15
N LEU A 77 -19.52 20.53 5.18
CA LEU A 77 -20.32 20.21 3.98
C LEU A 77 -19.50 19.59 2.85
N THR A 78 -18.17 19.62 2.98
CA THR A 78 -17.23 19.13 1.96
C THR A 78 -16.14 18.25 2.58
N GLN A 79 -15.56 17.39 1.77
CA GLN A 79 -14.40 16.59 2.13
C GLN A 79 -13.20 17.47 2.49
N GLU A 80 -12.96 18.50 1.69
CA GLU A 80 -11.93 19.51 1.96
C GLU A 80 -12.15 20.20 3.31
N GLY A 81 -13.38 20.69 3.58
CA GLY A 81 -13.74 21.29 4.86
C GLY A 81 -13.54 20.33 6.05
N SER A 82 -13.79 19.02 5.85
CA SER A 82 -13.51 18.00 6.87
C SER A 82 -12.02 17.91 7.18
N LEU A 83 -11.16 17.96 6.16
CA LEU A 83 -9.70 17.92 6.33
C LEU A 83 -9.18 19.20 6.99
N GLN A 84 -9.72 20.36 6.62
CA GLN A 84 -9.38 21.65 7.25
C GLN A 84 -9.78 21.66 8.73
N LEU A 85 -10.95 21.12 9.08
CA LEU A 85 -11.38 20.98 10.46
C LEU A 85 -10.44 20.07 11.26
N LEU A 86 -10.05 18.91 10.70
CA LEU A 86 -9.08 18.02 11.35
C LEU A 86 -7.73 18.71 11.59
N LYS A 87 -7.24 19.49 10.63
CA LYS A 87 -6.04 20.32 10.81
C LYS A 87 -6.19 21.35 11.94
N SER A 88 -7.38 22.00 12.05
CA SER A 88 -7.65 22.97 13.11
C SER A 88 -7.66 22.36 14.52
N PHE A 89 -7.94 21.06 14.63
CA PHE A 89 -7.80 20.28 15.87
C PHE A 89 -6.39 19.75 16.12
N GLY A 90 -5.41 20.10 15.27
CA GLY A 90 -4.03 19.65 15.38
C GLY A 90 -3.78 18.23 14.86
N LEU A 91 -4.75 17.62 14.17
CA LEU A 91 -4.58 16.30 13.57
C LEU A 91 -3.83 16.40 12.24
N ARG A 92 -2.93 15.46 12.01
CA ARG A 92 -2.12 15.43 10.78
C ARG A 92 -2.98 14.99 9.60
N VAL A 93 -2.96 15.78 8.54
CA VAL A 93 -3.60 15.53 7.23
C VAL A 93 -2.52 15.68 6.17
N SER A 94 -2.63 14.95 5.06
CA SER A 94 -1.67 15.05 3.96
C SER A 94 -1.61 16.48 3.40
N GLU A 95 -0.40 16.97 3.22
CA GLU A 95 -0.15 18.28 2.58
C GLU A 95 -0.35 18.21 1.06
N ASP A 96 -0.25 17.01 0.49
CA ASP A 96 -0.46 16.74 -0.93
C ASP A 96 -1.95 16.61 -1.30
N THR A 97 -2.87 17.00 -0.41
CA THR A 97 -4.31 17.00 -0.71
C THR A 97 -4.69 18.27 -1.44
N VAL A 98 -5.28 18.14 -2.64
CA VAL A 98 -5.72 19.26 -3.48
C VAL A 98 -7.17 19.08 -3.93
N LEU A 99 -7.86 20.19 -4.15
CA LEU A 99 -9.19 20.22 -4.77
C LEU A 99 -9.03 20.34 -6.28
N LEU A 100 -9.53 19.33 -7.01
CA LEU A 100 -9.51 19.25 -8.47
C LEU A 100 -10.93 19.44 -9.02
N LYS A 101 -11.06 20.05 -10.19
CA LYS A 101 -12.35 20.46 -10.77
C LYS A 101 -12.70 19.68 -12.05
N SER A 102 -11.76 18.93 -12.62
CA SER A 102 -11.95 18.20 -13.86
C SER A 102 -11.19 16.88 -13.88
N GLU A 103 -11.62 15.96 -14.75
CA GLU A 103 -10.92 14.70 -15.01
C GLU A 103 -9.48 14.93 -15.48
N LYS A 104 -9.26 15.94 -16.34
CA LYS A 104 -7.90 16.28 -16.83
C LYS A 104 -6.99 16.68 -15.68
N GLU A 105 -7.47 17.47 -14.73
CA GLU A 105 -6.70 17.85 -13.55
C GLU A 105 -6.39 16.63 -12.69
N CYS A 106 -7.31 15.65 -12.58
CA CYS A 106 -7.07 14.41 -11.86
C CYS A 106 -5.93 13.60 -12.49
N VAL A 107 -5.91 13.48 -13.83
CA VAL A 107 -4.84 12.77 -14.55
C VAL A 107 -3.50 13.47 -14.36
N LEU A 108 -3.45 14.78 -14.58
CA LEU A 108 -2.22 15.57 -14.40
C LEU A 108 -1.68 15.48 -12.98
N TYR A 109 -2.53 15.59 -11.98
CA TYR A 109 -2.12 15.46 -10.58
C TYR A 109 -1.57 14.05 -10.27
N PHE A 110 -2.18 13.01 -10.83
CA PHE A 110 -1.68 11.64 -10.68
C PHE A 110 -0.28 11.48 -11.28
N GLU A 111 -0.06 12.01 -12.49
CA GLU A 111 1.24 11.96 -13.18
C GLU A 111 2.30 12.75 -12.40
N GLU A 112 1.97 13.94 -11.94
CA GLU A 112 2.85 14.76 -11.10
C GLU A 112 3.26 14.03 -9.81
N LEU A 113 2.28 13.42 -9.14
CA LEU A 113 2.55 12.70 -7.90
C LEU A 113 3.33 11.39 -8.13
N ALA A 114 3.15 10.74 -9.29
CA ALA A 114 3.94 9.58 -9.69
C ALA A 114 5.44 9.92 -9.80
N VAL A 115 5.77 11.10 -10.33
CA VAL A 115 7.16 11.62 -10.38
C VAL A 115 7.65 12.00 -8.98
N LYS A 116 6.82 12.71 -8.20
CA LYS A 116 7.16 13.16 -6.84
C LYS A 116 7.31 12.02 -5.84
N ARG A 117 6.74 10.83 -6.11
CA ARG A 117 6.67 9.66 -5.23
C ARG A 117 8.02 9.32 -4.57
N GLN A 118 9.11 9.38 -5.31
CA GLN A 118 10.43 9.00 -4.80
C GLN A 118 10.97 9.97 -3.75
N SER A 119 10.62 11.25 -3.86
CA SER A 119 11.06 12.32 -2.95
C SER A 119 10.20 12.46 -1.69
N LEU A 120 9.05 11.77 -1.61
CA LEU A 120 8.20 11.81 -0.44
C LEU A 120 8.86 11.15 0.77
N ALA A 121 8.59 11.72 1.94
CA ALA A 121 9.07 11.17 3.21
C ALA A 121 8.46 9.81 3.59
N TYR A 122 7.45 9.35 2.86
CA TYR A 122 6.74 8.09 3.05
C TYR A 122 6.40 7.45 1.71
N ASP A 123 6.18 6.13 1.73
CA ASP A 123 5.82 5.40 0.52
C ASP A 123 4.32 5.53 0.22
N ILE A 124 4.00 5.72 -1.06
CA ILE A 124 2.63 5.73 -1.57
C ILE A 124 2.51 4.74 -2.74
N ASP A 125 1.36 4.07 -2.83
CA ASP A 125 1.05 3.10 -3.90
C ASP A 125 0.02 3.62 -4.90
N GLY A 126 -0.49 4.85 -4.68
CA GLY A 126 -1.47 5.50 -5.55
C GLY A 126 -2.10 6.73 -4.92
N VAL A 127 -3.16 7.18 -5.55
CA VAL A 127 -3.97 8.35 -5.16
C VAL A 127 -5.40 7.89 -4.93
N VAL A 128 -6.10 8.51 -3.98
CA VAL A 128 -7.54 8.31 -3.79
C VAL A 128 -8.27 9.60 -4.14
N PHE A 129 -9.04 9.56 -5.21
CA PHE A 129 -9.96 10.63 -5.57
C PHE A 129 -11.28 10.44 -4.83
N LYS A 130 -11.81 11.53 -4.29
CA LYS A 130 -13.06 11.53 -3.53
C LYS A 130 -13.97 12.65 -4.02
N VAL A 131 -15.26 12.38 -4.10
CA VAL A 131 -16.25 13.44 -4.33
C VAL A 131 -16.21 14.43 -3.18
N ASN A 132 -16.09 15.73 -3.48
CA ASN A 132 -15.87 16.74 -2.44
C ASN A 132 -17.13 17.05 -1.62
N ARG A 133 -18.31 17.15 -2.25
CA ARG A 133 -19.56 17.48 -1.56
C ARG A 133 -20.09 16.28 -0.77
N ILE A 134 -20.31 16.46 0.55
CA ILE A 134 -20.74 15.37 1.43
C ILE A 134 -22.17 14.88 1.09
N SER A 135 -23.07 15.78 0.68
CA SER A 135 -24.42 15.38 0.23
C SER A 135 -24.35 14.44 -0.99
N ASP A 136 -23.43 14.67 -1.90
CA ASP A 136 -23.26 13.82 -3.08
C ASP A 136 -22.62 12.46 -2.70
N GLN A 137 -21.71 12.46 -1.73
CA GLN A 137 -21.17 11.21 -1.16
C GLN A 137 -22.30 10.35 -0.56
N GLN A 138 -23.23 10.98 0.18
CA GLN A 138 -24.37 10.30 0.78
C GLN A 138 -25.34 9.74 -0.27
N LEU A 139 -25.60 10.52 -1.34
CA LEU A 139 -26.43 10.10 -2.46
C LEU A 139 -25.83 8.90 -3.21
N MET A 140 -24.54 8.91 -3.46
CA MET A 140 -23.83 7.81 -4.14
C MET A 140 -23.75 6.54 -3.28
N GLY A 141 -23.70 6.70 -1.95
CA GLY A 141 -23.68 5.60 -1.00
C GLY A 141 -22.43 4.74 -1.07
N ALA A 142 -22.57 3.49 -0.65
CA ALA A 142 -21.49 2.50 -0.60
C ALA A 142 -21.90 1.17 -1.26
N ALA A 143 -20.95 0.48 -1.84
CA ALA A 143 -21.03 -0.93 -2.17
C ALA A 143 -20.64 -1.76 -0.94
N ALA A 144 -20.79 -3.10 -1.02
CA ALA A 144 -20.56 -3.99 0.13
C ALA A 144 -19.18 -3.82 0.81
N LYS A 145 -18.15 -3.37 0.09
CA LYS A 145 -16.77 -3.26 0.62
C LYS A 145 -16.12 -1.90 0.41
N ALA A 146 -16.74 -0.98 -0.31
CA ALA A 146 -16.13 0.30 -0.66
C ALA A 146 -17.18 1.39 -0.90
N PRO A 147 -16.87 2.67 -0.61
CA PRO A 147 -17.72 3.79 -0.98
C PRO A 147 -17.73 3.97 -2.51
N ARG A 148 -18.88 4.36 -3.08
CA ARG A 148 -19.00 4.64 -4.52
C ARG A 148 -18.44 6.01 -4.90
N TRP A 149 -18.26 6.88 -3.93
CA TRP A 149 -17.77 8.26 -4.07
C TRP A 149 -16.25 8.40 -3.91
N ALA A 150 -15.52 7.27 -3.80
CA ALA A 150 -14.06 7.27 -3.71
C ALA A 150 -13.48 6.21 -4.65
N VAL A 151 -12.44 6.60 -5.40
CA VAL A 151 -11.73 5.73 -6.35
C VAL A 151 -10.25 5.77 -6.05
N ALA A 152 -9.64 4.60 -5.84
CA ALA A 152 -8.20 4.47 -5.74
C ALA A 152 -7.58 4.28 -7.13
N PHE A 153 -6.65 5.15 -7.49
CA PHE A 153 -5.88 5.08 -8.72
C PHE A 153 -4.43 4.72 -8.36
N LYS A 154 -4.06 3.47 -8.63
CA LYS A 154 -2.77 2.91 -8.21
C LYS A 154 -1.68 3.23 -9.21
N PHE A 155 -0.47 3.52 -8.73
CA PHE A 155 0.69 3.61 -9.61
C PHE A 155 1.00 2.25 -10.23
N PRO A 156 1.58 2.23 -11.44
CA PRO A 156 2.10 0.99 -12.00
C PRO A 156 3.09 0.34 -11.00
N ALA A 157 2.94 -0.96 -10.82
CA ALA A 157 3.88 -1.72 -10.01
C ALA A 157 5.26 -1.77 -10.69
N GLU A 158 6.32 -1.64 -9.90
CA GLU A 158 7.67 -1.87 -10.42
C GLU A 158 7.82 -3.33 -10.86
N GLU A 159 8.48 -3.52 -12.00
CA GLU A 159 8.75 -4.83 -12.58
C GLU A 159 10.27 -5.09 -12.64
N ALA A 160 10.66 -6.34 -12.46
CA ALA A 160 12.05 -6.76 -12.60
C ALA A 160 12.14 -8.13 -13.26
N MET A 161 13.24 -8.37 -13.95
CA MET A 161 13.54 -9.67 -14.56
C MET A 161 14.29 -10.56 -13.57
N THR A 162 13.94 -11.86 -13.55
CA THR A 162 14.63 -12.85 -12.73
C THR A 162 14.47 -14.25 -13.31
N LEU A 163 15.24 -15.23 -12.79
CA LEU A 163 15.22 -16.61 -13.22
C LEU A 163 14.38 -17.47 -12.28
N VAL A 164 13.55 -18.35 -12.86
CA VAL A 164 12.84 -19.40 -12.10
C VAL A 164 13.79 -20.55 -11.78
N ARG A 165 14.09 -20.75 -10.50
CA ARG A 165 14.99 -21.80 -10.01
C ARG A 165 14.28 -23.13 -9.75
N ALA A 166 13.04 -23.05 -9.27
CA ALA A 166 12.17 -24.19 -8.98
C ALA A 166 10.71 -23.74 -8.93
N ILE A 167 9.79 -24.69 -8.99
CA ILE A 167 8.36 -24.46 -8.74
C ILE A 167 7.95 -25.40 -7.61
N ASP A 168 7.56 -24.82 -6.47
CA ASP A 168 7.12 -25.54 -5.28
C ASP A 168 5.62 -25.45 -5.11
N LEU A 169 5.05 -26.37 -4.34
CA LEU A 169 3.66 -26.34 -3.93
C LEU A 169 3.56 -25.92 -2.47
N GLN A 170 2.77 -24.90 -2.20
CA GLN A 170 2.43 -24.49 -0.84
C GLN A 170 0.99 -24.87 -0.52
N VAL A 171 0.79 -25.42 0.69
CA VAL A 171 -0.56 -25.71 1.21
C VAL A 171 -1.08 -24.45 1.92
N GLY A 172 -2.17 -23.89 1.40
CA GLY A 172 -2.86 -22.78 2.04
C GLY A 172 -3.60 -23.19 3.31
N ARG A 173 -4.06 -22.21 4.08
CA ARG A 173 -4.80 -22.47 5.34
C ARG A 173 -6.07 -23.31 5.15
N THR A 174 -6.66 -23.26 3.99
CA THR A 174 -7.87 -24.03 3.61
C THR A 174 -7.56 -25.37 2.96
N GLY A 175 -6.26 -25.80 2.90
CA GLY A 175 -5.83 -27.02 2.23
C GLY A 175 -5.62 -26.89 0.72
N VAL A 176 -5.88 -25.71 0.14
CA VAL A 176 -5.67 -25.47 -1.30
C VAL A 176 -4.17 -25.45 -1.61
N LEU A 177 -3.77 -26.18 -2.67
CA LEU A 177 -2.40 -26.17 -3.19
C LEU A 177 -2.20 -24.95 -4.10
N THR A 178 -1.18 -24.15 -3.76
CA THR A 178 -0.80 -22.97 -4.55
C THR A 178 0.61 -23.14 -5.09
N PRO A 179 0.82 -23.12 -6.41
CA PRO A 179 2.16 -23.16 -6.99
C PRO A 179 2.88 -21.84 -6.74
N VAL A 180 4.17 -21.94 -6.40
CA VAL A 180 5.05 -20.80 -6.08
C VAL A 180 6.38 -20.97 -6.81
N ALA A 181 6.75 -19.96 -7.60
CA ALA A 181 8.06 -19.92 -8.23
C ALA A 181 9.14 -19.55 -7.20
N ARG A 182 10.18 -20.37 -7.10
CA ARG A 182 11.46 -20.01 -6.45
C ARG A 182 12.30 -19.25 -7.45
N LEU A 183 12.71 -18.06 -7.08
CA LEU A 183 13.39 -17.13 -7.98
C LEU A 183 14.85 -16.92 -7.57
N GLN A 184 15.67 -16.60 -8.56
CA GLN A 184 16.92 -15.93 -8.26
C GLN A 184 16.58 -14.62 -7.54
N PRO A 185 17.25 -14.28 -6.40
CA PRO A 185 16.93 -13.07 -5.66
C PRO A 185 16.99 -11.83 -6.54
N VAL A 186 15.93 -11.03 -6.56
CA VAL A 186 15.84 -9.80 -7.34
C VAL A 186 15.21 -8.70 -6.49
N PHE A 187 15.73 -7.48 -6.62
CA PHE A 187 15.16 -6.31 -5.92
C PHE A 187 14.06 -5.68 -6.78
N VAL A 188 12.84 -5.59 -6.23
CA VAL A 188 11.68 -4.99 -6.91
C VAL A 188 10.68 -4.45 -5.88
N GLY A 189 10.15 -3.27 -6.14
CA GLY A 189 9.16 -2.63 -5.26
C GLY A 189 9.65 -2.47 -3.82
N GLY A 190 10.91 -2.07 -3.62
CA GLY A 190 11.47 -1.81 -2.30
C GLY A 190 11.81 -3.06 -1.46
N ALA A 191 11.83 -4.27 -2.04
CA ALA A 191 12.22 -5.49 -1.32
C ALA A 191 12.92 -6.52 -2.24
N THR A 192 13.76 -7.36 -1.63
CA THR A 192 14.34 -8.52 -2.32
C THR A 192 13.33 -9.66 -2.36
N VAL A 193 12.94 -10.05 -3.57
CA VAL A 193 11.99 -11.13 -3.85
C VAL A 193 12.77 -12.39 -4.20
N THR A 194 12.44 -13.49 -3.52
CA THR A 194 12.98 -14.84 -3.76
C THR A 194 11.89 -15.84 -4.14
N ASN A 195 10.63 -15.47 -3.95
CA ASN A 195 9.48 -16.30 -4.24
C ASN A 195 8.37 -15.44 -4.84
N ALA A 196 7.64 -15.94 -5.82
CA ALA A 196 6.48 -15.30 -6.39
C ALA A 196 5.33 -16.28 -6.55
N THR A 197 4.11 -15.83 -6.28
CA THR A 197 2.94 -16.68 -6.50
C THR A 197 2.70 -16.92 -7.99
N LEU A 198 2.28 -18.14 -8.31
CA LEU A 198 1.77 -18.51 -9.62
C LEU A 198 0.23 -18.64 -9.61
N HIS A 199 -0.40 -18.24 -8.51
CA HIS A 199 -1.83 -18.25 -8.24
C HIS A 199 -2.47 -19.64 -8.22
N ASN A 200 -2.50 -20.33 -9.36
CA ASN A 200 -3.06 -21.66 -9.55
C ASN A 200 -2.41 -22.38 -10.74
N PHE A 201 -2.74 -23.65 -10.95
CA PHE A 201 -2.20 -24.45 -12.05
C PHE A 201 -2.63 -23.98 -13.43
N GLU A 202 -3.84 -23.42 -13.54
CA GLU A 202 -4.33 -22.85 -14.81
C GLU A 202 -3.47 -21.67 -15.27
N GLU A 203 -3.06 -20.81 -14.32
CA GLU A 203 -2.16 -19.70 -14.60
C GLU A 203 -0.74 -20.16 -14.96
N VAL A 204 -0.25 -21.24 -14.36
CA VAL A 204 1.04 -21.87 -14.73
C VAL A 204 0.97 -22.36 -16.18
N ALA A 205 -0.08 -23.10 -16.53
CA ALA A 205 -0.29 -23.60 -17.88
C ALA A 205 -0.51 -22.46 -18.90
N ARG A 206 -1.33 -21.47 -18.55
CA ARG A 206 -1.62 -20.32 -19.43
C ARG A 206 -0.39 -19.49 -19.76
N LYS A 207 0.49 -19.30 -18.79
CA LYS A 207 1.74 -18.56 -18.96
C LYS A 207 2.89 -19.42 -19.46
N ASP A 208 2.70 -20.74 -19.54
CA ASP A 208 3.72 -21.75 -19.88
C ASP A 208 5.02 -21.53 -19.08
N ILE A 209 4.88 -21.43 -17.74
CA ILE A 209 6.03 -21.17 -16.85
C ILE A 209 6.75 -22.46 -16.55
N ARG A 210 8.08 -22.47 -16.78
CA ARG A 210 8.95 -23.62 -16.56
C ARG A 210 10.13 -23.26 -15.67
N VAL A 211 10.71 -24.26 -15.06
CA VAL A 211 12.00 -24.11 -14.37
C VAL A 211 13.09 -23.80 -15.39
N GLY A 212 13.90 -22.79 -15.11
CA GLY A 212 14.92 -22.28 -16.06
C GLY A 212 14.46 -21.05 -16.85
N ASP A 213 13.16 -20.70 -16.83
CA ASP A 213 12.67 -19.52 -17.52
C ASP A 213 13.15 -18.21 -16.92
N THR A 214 13.42 -17.24 -17.76
CA THR A 214 13.49 -15.83 -17.36
C THR A 214 12.08 -15.25 -17.35
N VAL A 215 11.70 -14.66 -16.22
CA VAL A 215 10.35 -14.12 -15.97
C VAL A 215 10.41 -12.67 -15.55
N ILE A 216 9.32 -11.95 -15.83
CA ILE A 216 9.06 -10.64 -15.24
C ILE A 216 8.22 -10.84 -14.00
N VAL A 217 8.70 -10.28 -12.88
CA VAL A 217 8.01 -10.29 -11.60
C VAL A 217 7.67 -8.87 -11.17
N ARG A 218 6.57 -8.74 -10.43
CA ARG A 218 6.16 -7.50 -9.77
C ARG A 218 5.62 -7.80 -8.38
N ARG A 219 5.47 -6.78 -7.57
CA ARG A 219 4.78 -6.88 -6.28
C ARG A 219 3.39 -6.24 -6.39
N ALA A 220 2.35 -7.08 -6.46
CA ALA A 220 0.97 -6.61 -6.49
C ALA A 220 0.63 -5.82 -5.21
N GLY A 221 0.24 -4.55 -5.37
CA GLY A 221 -0.03 -3.63 -4.26
C GLY A 221 1.16 -3.47 -3.31
N ASP A 222 2.39 -3.57 -3.82
CA ASP A 222 3.65 -3.53 -3.06
C ASP A 222 3.74 -4.59 -1.93
N VAL A 223 2.96 -5.66 -2.02
CA VAL A 223 2.87 -6.70 -0.98
C VAL A 223 3.20 -8.08 -1.49
N ILE A 224 2.45 -8.58 -2.50
CA ILE A 224 2.53 -9.97 -2.94
C ILE A 224 3.33 -10.06 -4.23
N PRO A 225 4.51 -10.74 -4.21
CA PRO A 225 5.25 -11.01 -5.43
C PRO A 225 4.49 -12.00 -6.33
N GLU A 226 4.34 -11.64 -7.61
CA GLU A 226 3.72 -12.49 -8.63
C GLU A 226 4.52 -12.51 -9.92
N VAL A 227 4.44 -13.61 -10.66
CA VAL A 227 4.99 -13.69 -12.01
C VAL A 227 4.01 -13.07 -13.00
N VAL A 228 4.43 -12.01 -13.70
CA VAL A 228 3.63 -11.31 -14.70
C VAL A 228 3.60 -12.09 -16.01
N LYS A 229 4.79 -12.37 -16.56
CA LYS A 229 4.96 -13.12 -17.83
C LYS A 229 6.31 -13.80 -17.90
N VAL A 230 6.39 -14.79 -18.78
CA VAL A 230 7.63 -15.44 -19.22
C VAL A 230 8.22 -14.67 -20.41
N LEU A 231 9.53 -14.57 -20.48
CA LEU A 231 10.27 -14.09 -21.65
C LEU A 231 10.70 -15.30 -22.48
N CYS A 232 9.76 -15.78 -23.34
CA CYS A 232 9.99 -17.00 -24.12
C CYS A 232 11.19 -16.92 -25.05
N GLU A 233 11.55 -15.70 -25.48
CA GLU A 233 12.74 -15.42 -26.27
C GLU A 233 14.05 -15.68 -25.53
N LEU A 234 14.01 -15.73 -24.21
CA LEU A 234 15.19 -16.02 -23.36
C LEU A 234 15.12 -17.43 -22.74
N ARG A 235 14.18 -18.26 -23.17
CA ARG A 235 14.01 -19.61 -22.63
C ARG A 235 15.16 -20.50 -23.04
N PRO A 236 15.88 -21.15 -22.08
CA PRO A 236 16.87 -22.18 -22.40
C PRO A 236 16.21 -23.40 -23.04
N ALA A 237 16.96 -24.10 -23.91
CA ALA A 237 16.45 -25.30 -24.59
C ALA A 237 16.14 -26.46 -23.64
N ASP A 238 16.70 -26.46 -22.44
CA ASP A 238 16.56 -27.45 -21.37
C ASP A 238 15.59 -27.01 -20.25
N ALA A 239 14.78 -25.97 -20.48
CA ALA A 239 13.74 -25.53 -19.52
C ALA A 239 12.67 -26.63 -19.33
N LEU A 240 12.42 -27.00 -18.05
CA LEU A 240 11.53 -28.10 -17.62
C LEU A 240 10.17 -27.60 -17.12
#